data_71a0c45c386fa4aa0bd7ce37cf63bca3
#
_entry.id   71a0c45c386fa4aa0bd7ce37cf63bca3
#
_cell.length_a   1.000
_cell.length_b   1.000
_cell.length_c   1.000
_cell.angle_alpha   90.00
_cell.angle_beta   90.00
_cell.angle_gamma   90.00
#
_symmetry.space_group_name_H-M   'P 1'
#
loop_
_entity.id
_entity.type
_entity.pdbx_description
1 polymer ?
#
loop_
_entity_poly.entity_id
_entity_poly.type
_entity_poly.pdbx_seq_one_letter_code
_entity_poly.pdbx_strand_id
1 'polypeptide(L)'
;MAQEPKVWVIDDDRSIRWVLDRALRKAAMHVTCFSNGVGILEALQHEQPDVILSDIRMPGIDGLDLLKQLSARYPQLPVIIMTAHSDLDSAVSAFNSGAFEYLPKPFDLDDAVAQVTRACRRGREERTETVAAVKTPDIIGEAPAMQEVFRAIGRLARSHITVLINGESGTGKELVAHALHRHSPRSERPFIALNMAAIPRDLLESELFGHERGAFTGAQARREGRFEQADGGTLFLDEIGDMPAEMQTRLLRVLADGAFYRVGGVAPLRVDVRIIAATHQHLETLVQQGRFREDLFHRLNVIRIHLPALRDRREDIPLLMRHFLAQAAIELSCDPKVLQPTAIEQLQRLDWPGNVRQLENTARWLTVMAAGKQIHAEDLPPELNPLLAETTDDEAWEPALRRWARQRLTQQQEALLDTALPTFERILIQVALEHTAGRRQEAARRLGWGRNTLTRKIKELRLENEAEPESTTHKE
;
A
#
# COMPACT_ATOMS: atom_id res chain seq x y z
N MET A 1 -25.50 11.58 -36.40
CA MET A 1 -25.70 10.48 -35.44
C MET A 1 -24.31 9.97 -35.10
N ALA A 2 -23.90 9.93 -33.84
CA ALA A 2 -22.62 9.37 -33.47
C ALA A 2 -22.68 7.84 -33.69
N GLN A 3 -21.74 7.32 -34.46
CA GLN A 3 -21.67 5.91 -34.80
C GLN A 3 -21.35 5.14 -33.50
N GLU A 4 -22.10 4.08 -33.17
CA GLU A 4 -21.88 3.25 -32.00
C GLU A 4 -20.45 2.66 -32.04
N PRO A 5 -19.69 2.72 -30.94
CA PRO A 5 -18.33 2.19 -30.92
C PRO A 5 -18.31 0.68 -31.19
N LYS A 6 -17.37 0.24 -32.05
CA LYS A 6 -17.14 -1.17 -32.36
C LYS A 6 -16.10 -1.76 -31.46
N VAL A 7 -16.42 -2.82 -30.75
CA VAL A 7 -15.57 -3.48 -29.76
C VAL A 7 -15.36 -4.94 -30.14
N TRP A 8 -14.10 -5.38 -30.20
CA TRP A 8 -13.79 -6.79 -30.38
C TRP A 8 -13.35 -7.40 -29.03
N VAL A 9 -13.94 -8.55 -28.70
CA VAL A 9 -13.62 -9.31 -27.47
C VAL A 9 -13.02 -10.64 -27.89
N ILE A 10 -11.77 -10.88 -27.50
CA ILE A 10 -11.00 -12.08 -27.82
C ILE A 10 -10.66 -12.79 -26.50
N ASP A 11 -11.28 -13.94 -26.26
CA ASP A 11 -11.12 -14.71 -25.04
C ASP A 11 -11.52 -16.16 -25.34
N ASP A 12 -10.85 -17.16 -24.82
CA ASP A 12 -11.19 -18.56 -25.03
C ASP A 12 -12.37 -19.00 -24.14
N ASP A 13 -12.59 -18.33 -22.99
CA ASP A 13 -13.73 -18.60 -22.11
C ASP A 13 -15.04 -18.02 -22.66
N ARG A 14 -15.97 -18.93 -22.96
CA ARG A 14 -17.30 -18.58 -23.46
C ARG A 14 -18.10 -17.73 -22.47
N SER A 15 -17.92 -17.96 -21.19
CA SER A 15 -18.66 -17.25 -20.12
C SER A 15 -18.24 -15.79 -20.06
N ILE A 16 -16.93 -15.52 -20.14
CA ILE A 16 -16.36 -14.16 -20.15
C ILE A 16 -16.82 -13.41 -21.39
N ARG A 17 -16.73 -14.03 -22.58
CA ARG A 17 -17.24 -13.41 -23.81
C ARG A 17 -18.71 -13.04 -23.72
N TRP A 18 -19.54 -13.95 -23.17
CA TRP A 18 -20.98 -13.72 -23.04
C TRP A 18 -21.30 -12.56 -22.09
N VAL A 19 -20.60 -12.50 -20.95
CA VAL A 19 -20.81 -11.47 -19.94
C VAL A 19 -20.37 -10.10 -20.48
N LEU A 20 -19.20 -10.02 -21.12
CA LEU A 20 -18.70 -8.77 -21.74
C LEU A 20 -19.59 -8.32 -22.90
N ASP A 21 -20.00 -9.23 -23.78
CA ASP A 21 -20.92 -8.91 -24.89
C ASP A 21 -22.20 -8.25 -24.35
N ARG A 22 -22.80 -8.83 -23.31
CA ARG A 22 -24.02 -8.31 -22.72
C ARG A 22 -23.83 -6.94 -22.05
N ALA A 23 -22.72 -6.76 -21.30
CA ALA A 23 -22.43 -5.51 -20.62
C ALA A 23 -22.13 -4.36 -21.61
N LEU A 24 -21.31 -4.61 -22.60
CA LEU A 24 -20.92 -3.62 -23.61
C LEU A 24 -22.08 -3.24 -24.53
N ARG A 25 -22.92 -4.20 -24.94
CA ARG A 25 -24.16 -3.90 -25.70
C ARG A 25 -25.16 -3.08 -24.90
N LYS A 26 -25.26 -3.31 -23.58
CA LYS A 26 -26.07 -2.46 -22.70
C LYS A 26 -25.55 -1.02 -22.64
N ALA A 27 -24.27 -0.82 -22.87
CA ALA A 27 -23.62 0.48 -22.96
C ALA A 27 -23.64 1.07 -24.39
N ALA A 28 -24.54 0.58 -25.31
CA ALA A 28 -24.68 1.03 -26.67
C ALA A 28 -23.41 0.88 -27.55
N MET A 29 -22.70 -0.24 -27.40
CA MET A 29 -21.53 -0.60 -28.20
C MET A 29 -21.84 -1.82 -29.08
N HIS A 30 -21.28 -1.83 -30.29
CA HIS A 30 -21.37 -2.98 -31.19
C HIS A 30 -20.23 -3.96 -30.88
N VAL A 31 -20.57 -5.19 -30.45
CA VAL A 31 -19.58 -6.18 -29.97
C VAL A 31 -19.45 -7.35 -30.94
N THR A 32 -18.21 -7.67 -31.30
CA THR A 32 -17.85 -8.90 -32.04
C THR A 32 -16.92 -9.75 -31.17
N CYS A 33 -17.28 -11.04 -30.98
CA CYS A 33 -16.55 -11.95 -30.10
C CYS A 33 -15.76 -12.98 -30.91
N PHE A 34 -14.52 -13.23 -30.49
CA PHE A 34 -13.61 -14.25 -31.05
C PHE A 34 -13.18 -15.20 -29.92
N SER A 35 -13.04 -16.50 -30.25
CA SER A 35 -12.62 -17.51 -29.28
C SER A 35 -11.09 -17.72 -29.20
N ASN A 36 -10.35 -17.10 -30.09
CA ASN A 36 -8.87 -17.13 -30.11
C ASN A 36 -8.34 -16.00 -30.99
N GLY A 37 -7.01 -15.81 -30.96
CA GLY A 37 -6.31 -14.76 -31.71
C GLY A 37 -6.05 -15.08 -33.19
N VAL A 38 -6.39 -16.29 -33.65
CA VAL A 38 -6.10 -16.72 -35.04
C VAL A 38 -7.04 -16.01 -36.01
N GLY A 39 -6.51 -15.44 -37.10
CA GLY A 39 -7.30 -14.74 -38.11
C GLY A 39 -7.71 -13.30 -37.74
N ILE A 40 -7.37 -12.79 -36.56
CA ILE A 40 -7.68 -11.41 -36.15
C ILE A 40 -7.06 -10.39 -37.07
N LEU A 41 -5.81 -10.59 -37.50
CA LEU A 41 -5.12 -9.68 -38.41
C LEU A 41 -5.74 -9.68 -39.82
N GLU A 42 -6.33 -10.77 -40.26
CA GLU A 42 -7.08 -10.86 -41.53
C GLU A 42 -8.43 -10.19 -41.38
N ALA A 43 -9.12 -10.41 -40.27
CA ALA A 43 -10.41 -9.74 -40.01
C ALA A 43 -10.27 -8.22 -39.95
N LEU A 44 -9.15 -7.70 -39.41
CA LEU A 44 -8.85 -6.26 -39.36
C LEU A 44 -8.65 -5.61 -40.76
N GLN A 45 -8.38 -6.40 -41.80
CA GLN A 45 -8.34 -5.87 -43.19
C GLN A 45 -9.74 -5.56 -43.73
N HIS A 46 -10.77 -6.21 -43.20
CA HIS A 46 -12.16 -6.05 -43.65
C HIS A 46 -12.96 -5.14 -42.74
N GLU A 47 -12.70 -5.16 -41.43
CA GLU A 47 -13.39 -4.35 -40.47
C GLU A 47 -12.43 -3.92 -39.36
N GLN A 48 -12.41 -2.62 -39.02
CA GLN A 48 -11.60 -2.09 -37.93
C GLN A 48 -12.49 -1.75 -36.72
N PRO A 49 -12.24 -2.35 -35.54
CA PRO A 49 -12.88 -1.95 -34.29
C PRO A 49 -12.28 -0.66 -33.72
N ASP A 50 -13.01 0.01 -32.85
CA ASP A 50 -12.52 1.18 -32.10
C ASP A 50 -11.63 0.74 -30.92
N VAL A 51 -11.80 -0.50 -30.42
CA VAL A 51 -10.98 -1.10 -29.34
C VAL A 51 -11.03 -2.62 -29.38
N ILE A 52 -9.93 -3.26 -28.95
CA ILE A 52 -9.86 -4.71 -28.75
C ILE A 52 -9.66 -5.01 -27.26
N LEU A 53 -10.47 -5.94 -26.73
CA LEU A 53 -10.19 -6.62 -25.46
C LEU A 53 -9.64 -7.99 -25.77
N SER A 54 -8.45 -8.33 -25.28
CA SER A 54 -7.80 -9.62 -25.54
C SER A 54 -7.36 -10.30 -24.25
N ASP A 55 -7.69 -11.58 -24.09
CA ASP A 55 -7.04 -12.38 -23.07
C ASP A 55 -5.56 -12.60 -23.41
N ILE A 56 -4.72 -12.80 -22.37
CA ILE A 56 -3.30 -13.15 -22.56
C ILE A 56 -3.20 -14.63 -23.00
N ARG A 57 -3.82 -15.53 -22.26
CA ARG A 57 -3.66 -16.97 -22.47
C ARG A 57 -4.78 -17.55 -23.32
N MET A 58 -4.50 -17.70 -24.59
CA MET A 58 -5.44 -18.29 -25.55
C MET A 58 -4.81 -19.44 -26.33
N PRO A 59 -5.57 -20.46 -26.73
CA PRO A 59 -5.09 -21.49 -27.63
C PRO A 59 -4.61 -20.90 -28.98
N GLY A 60 -3.44 -21.27 -29.41
CA GLY A 60 -2.87 -20.92 -30.72
C GLY A 60 -1.93 -19.71 -30.70
N ILE A 61 -2.41 -18.52 -30.40
CA ILE A 61 -1.59 -17.30 -30.32
C ILE A 61 -1.75 -16.70 -28.92
N ASP A 62 -0.62 -16.43 -28.25
CA ASP A 62 -0.59 -15.71 -26.97
C ASP A 62 -1.06 -14.28 -27.19
N GLY A 63 -1.90 -13.75 -26.26
CA GLY A 63 -2.47 -12.41 -26.37
C GLY A 63 -1.42 -11.30 -26.37
N LEU A 64 -0.26 -11.48 -25.72
CA LEU A 64 0.85 -10.53 -25.78
C LEU A 64 1.56 -10.55 -27.14
N ASP A 65 1.67 -11.72 -27.78
CA ASP A 65 2.22 -11.80 -29.12
C ASP A 65 1.25 -11.25 -30.18
N LEU A 66 -0.06 -11.45 -29.99
CA LEU A 66 -1.09 -10.78 -30.79
C LEU A 66 -0.99 -9.26 -30.62
N LEU A 67 -0.86 -8.77 -29.39
CA LEU A 67 -0.70 -7.35 -29.08
C LEU A 67 0.52 -6.74 -29.78
N LYS A 68 1.68 -7.41 -29.75
CA LYS A 68 2.90 -6.95 -30.46
C LYS A 68 2.64 -6.81 -31.96
N GLN A 69 1.95 -7.79 -32.57
CA GLN A 69 1.61 -7.74 -33.99
C GLN A 69 0.60 -6.63 -34.32
N LEU A 70 -0.39 -6.43 -33.44
CA LEU A 70 -1.36 -5.34 -33.55
C LEU A 70 -0.69 -3.98 -33.41
N SER A 71 0.15 -3.79 -32.40
CA SER A 71 0.88 -2.54 -32.17
C SER A 71 1.83 -2.19 -33.33
N ALA A 72 2.42 -3.18 -33.99
CA ALA A 72 3.29 -2.97 -35.15
C ALA A 72 2.53 -2.57 -36.42
N ARG A 73 1.32 -3.14 -36.66
CA ARG A 73 0.56 -2.93 -37.90
C ARG A 73 -0.56 -1.89 -37.75
N TYR A 74 -1.14 -1.80 -36.57
CA TYR A 74 -2.26 -0.92 -36.22
C TYR A 74 -1.96 -0.14 -34.93
N PRO A 75 -0.90 0.66 -34.90
CA PRO A 75 -0.44 1.30 -33.66
C PRO A 75 -1.43 2.29 -33.05
N GLN A 76 -2.53 2.63 -33.74
CA GLN A 76 -3.60 3.52 -33.27
C GLN A 76 -4.76 2.76 -32.63
N LEU A 77 -4.80 1.45 -32.79
CA LEU A 77 -5.89 0.65 -32.28
C LEU A 77 -5.64 0.35 -30.81
N PRO A 78 -6.43 0.91 -29.89
CA PRO A 78 -6.25 0.63 -28.47
C PRO A 78 -6.59 -0.83 -28.19
N VAL A 79 -5.69 -1.51 -27.45
CA VAL A 79 -5.88 -2.89 -27.01
C VAL A 79 -5.87 -2.91 -25.50
N ILE A 80 -6.93 -3.46 -24.90
CA ILE A 80 -7.03 -3.73 -23.47
C ILE A 80 -6.71 -5.20 -23.26
N ILE A 81 -5.71 -5.49 -22.41
CA ILE A 81 -5.31 -6.86 -22.10
C ILE A 81 -6.03 -7.35 -20.86
N MET A 82 -6.71 -8.50 -20.97
CA MET A 82 -7.32 -9.21 -19.84
C MET A 82 -6.39 -10.33 -19.39
N THR A 83 -6.26 -10.56 -18.08
CA THR A 83 -5.39 -11.62 -17.55
C THR A 83 -5.89 -12.19 -16.23
N ALA A 84 -5.69 -13.49 -16.06
CA ALA A 84 -5.93 -14.20 -14.80
C ALA A 84 -4.79 -14.01 -13.79
N HIS A 85 -3.64 -13.42 -14.19
CA HIS A 85 -2.51 -13.16 -13.32
C HIS A 85 -2.44 -11.66 -13.01
N SER A 86 -2.66 -11.34 -11.76
CA SER A 86 -2.68 -9.98 -11.23
C SER A 86 -1.31 -9.53 -10.69
N ASP A 87 -0.21 -10.08 -11.25
CA ASP A 87 1.15 -9.71 -10.89
C ASP A 87 1.67 -8.49 -11.67
N LEU A 88 2.68 -7.85 -11.11
CA LEU A 88 3.29 -6.66 -11.70
C LEU A 88 3.90 -6.94 -13.07
N ASP A 89 4.52 -8.09 -13.26
CA ASP A 89 5.23 -8.45 -14.50
C ASP A 89 4.25 -8.57 -15.68
N SER A 90 3.08 -9.17 -15.45
CA SER A 90 2.00 -9.25 -16.45
C SER A 90 1.48 -7.86 -16.83
N ALA A 91 1.24 -6.99 -15.84
CA ALA A 91 0.80 -5.61 -16.09
C ALA A 91 1.85 -4.82 -16.87
N VAL A 92 3.10 -4.86 -16.43
CA VAL A 92 4.20 -4.14 -17.10
C VAL A 92 4.47 -4.71 -18.49
N SER A 93 4.41 -6.03 -18.67
CA SER A 93 4.57 -6.67 -19.98
C SER A 93 3.50 -6.26 -20.97
N ALA A 94 2.25 -6.15 -20.54
CA ALA A 94 1.14 -5.65 -21.34
C ALA A 94 1.40 -4.20 -21.79
N PHE A 95 1.75 -3.29 -20.88
CA PHE A 95 2.04 -1.89 -21.21
C PHE A 95 3.28 -1.76 -22.09
N ASN A 96 4.35 -2.51 -21.83
CA ASN A 96 5.55 -2.52 -22.66
C ASN A 96 5.29 -3.07 -24.06
N SER A 97 4.34 -3.97 -24.23
CA SER A 97 3.93 -4.49 -25.54
C SER A 97 2.97 -3.55 -26.27
N GLY A 98 2.59 -2.41 -25.67
CA GLY A 98 1.74 -1.40 -26.28
C GLY A 98 0.26 -1.50 -25.91
N ALA A 99 -0.11 -2.21 -24.84
CA ALA A 99 -1.49 -2.20 -24.35
C ALA A 99 -1.93 -0.78 -23.96
N PHE A 100 -3.14 -0.44 -24.32
CA PHE A 100 -3.79 0.80 -23.87
C PHE A 100 -4.08 0.73 -22.37
N GLU A 101 -4.58 -0.40 -21.91
CA GLU A 101 -4.94 -0.66 -20.53
C GLU A 101 -4.85 -2.14 -20.21
N TYR A 102 -4.88 -2.47 -18.91
CA TYR A 102 -4.78 -3.79 -18.34
C TYR A 102 -5.99 -4.04 -17.43
N LEU A 103 -6.65 -5.20 -17.58
CA LEU A 103 -7.85 -5.58 -16.85
C LEU A 103 -7.63 -6.94 -16.16
N PRO A 104 -7.33 -6.98 -14.85
CA PRO A 104 -7.14 -8.24 -14.11
C PRO A 104 -8.48 -8.96 -13.93
N LYS A 105 -8.49 -10.27 -14.12
CA LYS A 105 -9.62 -11.18 -13.84
C LYS A 105 -9.51 -11.71 -12.39
N PRO A 106 -10.59 -11.71 -11.60
CA PRO A 106 -11.95 -11.25 -11.92
C PRO A 106 -12.07 -9.72 -11.90
N PHE A 107 -12.86 -9.16 -12.80
CA PHE A 107 -13.08 -7.72 -12.92
C PHE A 107 -14.55 -7.34 -12.72
N ASP A 108 -14.78 -6.10 -12.28
CA ASP A 108 -16.11 -5.52 -12.26
C ASP A 108 -16.54 -5.12 -13.67
N LEU A 109 -17.80 -5.37 -14.02
CA LEU A 109 -18.32 -5.10 -15.36
C LEU A 109 -18.44 -3.60 -15.65
N ASP A 110 -18.75 -2.80 -14.64
CA ASP A 110 -18.87 -1.36 -14.79
C ASP A 110 -17.48 -0.74 -15.00
N ASP A 111 -16.44 -1.26 -14.33
CA ASP A 111 -15.05 -0.87 -14.57
C ASP A 111 -14.59 -1.26 -15.99
N ALA A 112 -14.89 -2.48 -16.43
CA ALA A 112 -14.59 -2.92 -17.79
C ALA A 112 -15.23 -2.01 -18.84
N VAL A 113 -16.52 -1.68 -18.70
CA VAL A 113 -17.26 -0.76 -19.60
C VAL A 113 -16.65 0.65 -19.56
N ALA A 114 -16.27 1.14 -18.38
CA ALA A 114 -15.65 2.45 -18.25
C ALA A 114 -14.29 2.52 -18.96
N GLN A 115 -13.47 1.46 -18.85
CA GLN A 115 -12.17 1.38 -19.50
C GLN A 115 -12.31 1.29 -21.03
N VAL A 116 -13.24 0.48 -21.53
CA VAL A 116 -13.54 0.40 -22.96
C VAL A 116 -14.02 1.75 -23.51
N THR A 117 -14.92 2.43 -22.79
CA THR A 117 -15.40 3.77 -23.18
C THR A 117 -14.25 4.77 -23.26
N ARG A 118 -13.33 4.74 -22.30
CA ARG A 118 -12.13 5.58 -22.29
C ARG A 118 -11.21 5.28 -23.47
N ALA A 119 -11.01 4.00 -23.79
CA ALA A 119 -10.22 3.57 -24.93
C ALA A 119 -10.80 4.05 -26.25
N CYS A 120 -12.11 3.92 -26.46
CA CYS A 120 -12.78 4.40 -27.65
C CYS A 120 -12.66 5.92 -27.85
N ARG A 121 -12.64 6.72 -26.77
CA ARG A 121 -12.44 8.17 -26.86
C ARG A 121 -11.00 8.52 -27.26
N ARG A 122 -10.01 7.85 -26.70
CA ARG A 122 -8.59 8.16 -26.91
C ARG A 122 -8.05 7.60 -28.23
N GLY A 123 -8.59 6.50 -28.75
CA GLY A 123 -8.26 5.98 -30.09
C GLY A 123 -8.52 6.98 -31.22
N ARG A 124 -9.22 8.09 -30.91
CA ARG A 124 -9.43 9.24 -31.80
C ARG A 124 -8.40 10.36 -31.63
N GLU A 125 -7.60 10.36 -30.56
CA GLU A 125 -6.81 11.57 -30.21
C GLU A 125 -5.28 11.43 -30.30
N GLU A 126 -4.61 10.29 -30.04
CA GLU A 126 -3.13 10.26 -30.18
C GLU A 126 -2.46 8.87 -30.15
N ARG A 127 -1.26 8.82 -30.76
CA ARG A 127 -0.37 7.66 -30.93
C ARG A 127 1.06 7.91 -30.46
N THR A 128 1.72 6.85 -29.96
CA THR A 128 3.14 6.44 -30.06
C THR A 128 3.69 5.92 -28.72
N GLU A 129 4.48 4.95 -28.59
CA GLU A 129 5.40 3.97 -29.16
C GLU A 129 5.93 2.99 -28.09
N THR A 130 6.44 1.87 -28.51
CA THR A 130 6.74 0.64 -27.73
C THR A 130 8.16 0.48 -27.19
N VAL A 131 8.46 -0.47 -26.25
CA VAL A 131 9.43 -1.60 -26.27
C VAL A 131 9.78 -2.27 -24.90
N ALA A 132 9.76 -3.60 -24.86
CA ALA A 132 10.51 -4.71 -24.18
C ALA A 132 10.66 -4.87 -22.64
N ALA A 133 10.50 -6.13 -22.18
CA ALA A 133 10.44 -6.63 -20.80
C ALA A 133 11.72 -7.27 -20.25
N VAL A 134 11.94 -7.23 -18.93
CA VAL A 134 12.94 -8.02 -18.16
C VAL A 134 12.42 -8.33 -16.75
N LYS A 135 12.76 -9.51 -16.21
CA LYS A 135 12.23 -10.13 -14.96
C LYS A 135 12.78 -9.56 -13.66
N THR A 136 11.93 -9.60 -12.57
CA THR A 136 12.25 -8.96 -11.28
C THR A 136 11.56 -9.58 -10.06
N PRO A 137 12.09 -9.41 -8.81
CA PRO A 137 11.39 -9.84 -7.60
C PRO A 137 10.05 -9.10 -7.48
N ASP A 138 9.03 -9.89 -7.25
CA ASP A 138 7.65 -9.50 -7.48
C ASP A 138 7.10 -8.68 -6.33
N ILE A 139 6.52 -7.51 -6.63
CA ILE A 139 5.57 -6.89 -5.73
C ILE A 139 4.30 -7.73 -5.80
N ILE A 140 3.96 -8.36 -4.68
CA ILE A 140 2.82 -9.25 -4.57
C ILE A 140 1.57 -8.45 -4.18
N GLY A 141 0.46 -8.64 -4.90
CA GLY A 141 -0.82 -8.03 -4.56
C GLY A 141 -1.87 -8.27 -5.64
N GLU A 142 -3.04 -8.77 -5.22
CA GLU A 142 -4.22 -8.99 -6.06
C GLU A 142 -5.32 -7.97 -5.76
N ALA A 143 -5.26 -7.31 -4.61
CA ALA A 143 -6.24 -6.32 -4.18
C ALA A 143 -6.38 -5.18 -5.22
N PRO A 144 -7.61 -4.68 -5.46
CA PRO A 144 -7.87 -3.61 -6.44
C PRO A 144 -6.99 -2.38 -6.23
N ALA A 145 -6.71 -2.00 -4.98
CA ALA A 145 -5.83 -0.88 -4.64
C ALA A 145 -4.38 -1.11 -5.11
N MET A 146 -3.87 -2.36 -5.06
CA MET A 146 -2.55 -2.69 -5.60
C MET A 146 -2.53 -2.72 -7.13
N GLN A 147 -3.63 -3.11 -7.77
CA GLN A 147 -3.75 -3.07 -9.22
C GLN A 147 -3.66 -1.63 -9.77
N GLU A 148 -4.14 -0.63 -9.02
CA GLU A 148 -3.93 0.79 -9.37
C GLU A 148 -2.45 1.18 -9.30
N VAL A 149 -1.71 0.68 -8.30
CA VAL A 149 -0.26 0.89 -8.18
C VAL A 149 0.47 0.25 -9.37
N PHE A 150 0.11 -0.99 -9.76
CA PHE A 150 0.71 -1.68 -10.91
C PHE A 150 0.44 -0.96 -12.22
N ARG A 151 -0.79 -0.47 -12.42
CA ARG A 151 -1.14 0.38 -13.58
C ARG A 151 -0.30 1.66 -13.62
N ALA A 152 -0.12 2.31 -12.47
CA ALA A 152 0.71 3.51 -12.38
C ALA A 152 2.18 3.21 -12.71
N ILE A 153 2.76 2.13 -12.16
CA ILE A 153 4.13 1.69 -12.49
C ILE A 153 4.26 1.43 -13.99
N GLY A 154 3.32 0.68 -14.60
CA GLY A 154 3.34 0.35 -16.02
C GLY A 154 3.32 1.60 -16.93
N ARG A 155 2.45 2.59 -16.61
CA ARG A 155 2.38 3.86 -17.34
C ARG A 155 3.64 4.72 -17.20
N LEU A 156 4.30 4.66 -16.04
CA LEU A 156 5.48 5.45 -15.72
C LEU A 156 6.79 4.75 -16.08
N ALA A 157 6.72 3.50 -16.51
CA ALA A 157 7.87 2.68 -16.86
C ALA A 157 8.79 3.37 -17.88
N ARG A 158 8.23 4.07 -18.88
CA ARG A 158 8.98 4.77 -19.91
C ARG A 158 9.27 6.24 -19.65
N SER A 159 8.81 6.75 -18.52
CA SER A 159 8.90 8.16 -18.18
C SER A 159 10.17 8.47 -17.41
N HIS A 160 10.75 9.64 -17.64
CA HIS A 160 11.82 10.21 -16.81
C HIS A 160 11.29 11.15 -15.72
N ILE A 161 9.96 11.26 -15.58
CA ILE A 161 9.29 12.17 -14.66
C ILE A 161 9.60 11.78 -13.22
N THR A 162 9.73 12.78 -12.35
CA THR A 162 9.84 12.61 -10.90
C THR A 162 8.57 11.97 -10.35
N VAL A 163 8.71 10.97 -9.49
CA VAL A 163 7.60 10.25 -8.85
C VAL A 163 7.71 10.40 -7.35
N LEU A 164 6.59 10.74 -6.71
CA LEU A 164 6.45 10.76 -5.26
C LEU A 164 5.62 9.57 -4.80
N ILE A 165 6.20 8.69 -3.99
CA ILE A 165 5.54 7.51 -3.43
C ILE A 165 5.11 7.81 -2.00
N ASN A 166 3.81 7.85 -1.75
CA ASN A 166 3.24 8.03 -0.42
C ASN A 166 2.71 6.69 0.12
N GLY A 167 2.90 6.44 1.40
CA GLY A 167 2.35 5.25 2.08
C GLY A 167 2.98 5.08 3.45
N GLU A 168 2.29 4.39 4.33
CA GLU A 168 2.76 4.11 5.68
C GLU A 168 4.11 3.38 5.69
N SER A 169 4.79 3.41 6.85
CA SER A 169 6.02 2.63 7.01
C SER A 169 5.74 1.13 6.83
N GLY A 170 6.66 0.42 6.16
CA GLY A 170 6.54 -1.01 5.93
C GLY A 170 5.56 -1.45 4.84
N THR A 171 4.98 -0.54 4.03
CA THR A 171 4.07 -0.87 2.92
C THR A 171 4.78 -1.40 1.67
N GLY A 172 6.11 -1.18 1.52
CA GLY A 172 6.92 -1.62 0.38
C GLY A 172 7.27 -0.50 -0.61
N LYS A 173 7.36 0.76 -0.17
CA LYS A 173 7.71 1.93 -1.02
C LYS A 173 9.01 1.73 -1.82
N GLU A 174 10.02 1.13 -1.21
CA GLU A 174 11.30 0.83 -1.87
C GLU A 174 11.15 -0.18 -3.02
N LEU A 175 10.32 -1.22 -2.85
CA LEU A 175 10.03 -2.18 -3.92
C LEU A 175 9.38 -1.51 -5.14
N VAL A 176 8.47 -0.55 -4.90
CA VAL A 176 7.84 0.25 -5.96
C VAL A 176 8.87 1.13 -6.66
N ALA A 177 9.82 1.74 -5.93
CA ALA A 177 10.89 2.53 -6.51
C ALA A 177 11.83 1.67 -7.37
N HIS A 178 12.19 0.49 -6.89
CA HIS A 178 12.94 -0.51 -7.66
C HIS A 178 12.19 -0.92 -8.93
N ALA A 179 10.88 -1.20 -8.85
CA ALA A 179 10.09 -1.55 -10.01
C ALA A 179 10.04 -0.42 -11.05
N LEU A 180 9.84 0.83 -10.61
CA LEU A 180 9.87 2.01 -11.49
C LEU A 180 11.22 2.20 -12.20
N HIS A 181 12.34 1.94 -11.52
CA HIS A 181 13.67 1.99 -12.13
C HIS A 181 13.86 0.87 -13.15
N ARG A 182 13.57 -0.33 -12.76
CA ARG A 182 13.85 -1.57 -13.51
C ARG A 182 13.04 -1.68 -14.80
N HIS A 183 11.84 -1.14 -14.81
CA HIS A 183 11.01 -1.06 -16.02
C HIS A 183 11.22 0.25 -16.81
N SER A 184 12.20 1.07 -16.43
CA SER A 184 12.52 2.32 -17.11
C SER A 184 13.59 2.15 -18.19
N PRO A 185 13.77 3.14 -19.10
CA PRO A 185 14.89 3.16 -20.04
C PRO A 185 16.27 3.19 -19.36
N ARG A 186 16.32 3.42 -18.04
CA ARG A 186 17.54 3.45 -17.23
C ARG A 186 17.76 2.17 -16.41
N SER A 187 17.08 1.06 -16.73
CA SER A 187 17.15 -0.21 -16.00
C SER A 187 18.57 -0.77 -15.85
N GLU A 188 19.42 -0.56 -16.86
CA GLU A 188 20.83 -0.98 -16.87
C GLU A 188 21.78 0.06 -16.25
N ARG A 189 21.25 1.17 -15.76
CA ARG A 189 22.01 2.26 -15.16
C ARG A 189 21.95 2.16 -13.62
N PRO A 190 22.82 2.89 -12.90
CA PRO A 190 22.84 2.82 -11.44
C PRO A 190 21.47 3.16 -10.81
N PHE A 191 21.05 2.37 -9.82
CA PHE A 191 20.00 2.68 -8.89
C PHE A 191 20.62 2.92 -7.52
N ILE A 192 20.55 4.16 -7.05
CA ILE A 192 21.12 4.55 -5.76
C ILE A 192 19.95 4.87 -4.81
N ALA A 193 19.85 4.14 -3.71
CA ALA A 193 18.86 4.38 -2.66
C ALA A 193 19.51 5.11 -1.48
N LEU A 194 18.81 6.09 -0.93
CA LEU A 194 19.24 6.83 0.23
C LEU A 194 18.06 7.09 1.16
N ASN A 195 18.15 6.61 2.39
CA ASN A 195 17.16 6.90 3.43
C ASN A 195 17.61 8.10 4.26
N MET A 196 16.81 9.18 4.23
CA MET A 196 17.12 10.44 4.90
C MET A 196 17.11 10.32 6.43
N ALA A 197 16.25 9.48 6.97
CA ALA A 197 16.14 9.27 8.42
C ALA A 197 17.31 8.46 8.99
N ALA A 198 18.01 7.67 8.18
CA ALA A 198 19.10 6.80 8.62
C ALA A 198 20.46 7.52 8.70
N ILE A 199 20.58 8.73 8.16
CA ILE A 199 21.85 9.47 8.09
C ILE A 199 21.85 10.63 9.09
N PRO A 200 22.91 10.77 9.91
CA PRO A 200 23.07 11.96 10.76
C PRO A 200 23.03 13.24 9.90
N ARG A 201 22.32 14.26 10.40
CA ARG A 201 22.10 15.54 9.67
C ARG A 201 23.39 16.17 9.18
N ASP A 202 24.43 16.14 9.99
CA ASP A 202 25.74 16.73 9.69
C ASP A 202 26.48 16.01 8.53
N LEU A 203 26.13 14.75 8.26
CA LEU A 203 26.74 13.96 7.18
C LEU A 203 25.88 13.95 5.92
N LEU A 204 24.62 14.29 6.01
CA LEU A 204 23.66 14.17 4.91
C LEU A 204 24.06 14.98 3.69
N GLU A 205 24.59 16.19 3.91
CA GLU A 205 25.08 17.07 2.84
C GLU A 205 26.25 16.44 2.08
N SER A 206 27.23 15.93 2.82
CA SER A 206 28.40 15.26 2.26
C SER A 206 28.05 13.93 1.55
N GLU A 207 27.08 13.16 2.07
CA GLU A 207 26.61 11.94 1.43
C GLU A 207 25.87 12.24 0.12
N LEU A 208 24.98 13.23 0.09
CA LEU A 208 24.21 13.60 -1.10
C LEU A 208 25.08 14.22 -2.20
N PHE A 209 25.86 15.26 -1.84
CA PHE A 209 26.55 16.14 -2.80
C PHE A 209 28.05 15.91 -2.87
N GLY A 210 28.62 15.04 -2.01
CA GLY A 210 30.06 14.86 -1.92
C GLY A 210 30.79 16.04 -1.29
N HIS A 211 32.09 15.90 -1.10
CA HIS A 211 32.93 16.95 -0.55
C HIS A 211 34.32 17.01 -1.22
N GLU A 212 34.88 18.19 -1.25
CA GLU A 212 36.28 18.41 -1.63
C GLU A 212 37.19 18.18 -0.41
N ARG A 213 38.47 17.92 -0.67
CA ARG A 213 39.48 17.80 0.38
C ARG A 213 39.54 19.08 1.20
N GLY A 214 39.46 18.98 2.52
CA GLY A 214 39.54 20.12 3.44
C GLY A 214 38.20 20.86 3.66
N ALA A 215 37.09 20.37 3.13
CA ALA A 215 35.78 20.99 3.26
C ALA A 215 35.29 21.12 4.72
N PHE A 216 35.70 20.18 5.58
CA PHE A 216 35.43 20.20 7.02
C PHE A 216 36.49 19.39 7.78
N THR A 217 36.50 19.48 9.11
CA THR A 217 37.43 18.73 9.97
C THR A 217 37.20 17.23 9.80
N GLY A 218 38.16 16.55 9.13
CA GLY A 218 38.07 15.11 8.79
C GLY A 218 37.95 14.83 7.29
N ALA A 219 37.75 15.84 6.44
CA ALA A 219 37.73 15.69 4.97
C ALA A 219 39.15 15.52 4.41
N GLN A 220 39.79 14.37 4.65
CA GLN A 220 41.17 14.10 4.20
C GLN A 220 41.32 13.89 2.70
N ALA A 221 40.27 13.38 2.02
CA ALA A 221 40.24 13.13 0.60
C ALA A 221 38.92 13.66 0.00
N ARG A 222 38.90 13.89 -1.31
CA ARG A 222 37.68 14.14 -2.07
C ARG A 222 36.80 12.89 -2.06
N ARG A 223 35.49 13.06 -1.87
CA ARG A 223 34.49 11.98 -1.95
C ARG A 223 33.33 12.36 -2.86
N GLU A 224 32.93 11.42 -3.73
CA GLU A 224 31.78 11.58 -4.61
C GLU A 224 30.48 11.41 -3.84
N GLY A 225 29.49 12.29 -4.12
CA GLY A 225 28.16 12.23 -3.56
C GLY A 225 27.23 11.27 -4.29
N ARG A 226 26.06 10.99 -3.70
CA ARG A 226 25.06 10.10 -4.29
C ARG A 226 24.54 10.61 -5.64
N PHE A 227 24.45 11.91 -5.83
CA PHE A 227 24.07 12.49 -7.12
C PHE A 227 25.07 12.17 -8.22
N GLU A 228 26.36 12.20 -7.93
CA GLU A 228 27.41 11.82 -8.89
C GLU A 228 27.36 10.30 -9.20
N GLN A 229 27.20 9.48 -8.17
CA GLN A 229 27.08 8.02 -8.32
C GLN A 229 25.83 7.60 -9.11
N ALA A 230 24.77 8.38 -9.07
CA ALA A 230 23.51 8.11 -9.75
C ALA A 230 23.45 8.72 -11.17
N ASP A 231 24.53 9.35 -11.66
CA ASP A 231 24.52 10.01 -12.96
C ASP A 231 24.19 9.07 -14.11
N GLY A 232 23.27 9.49 -14.98
CA GLY A 232 22.64 8.67 -16.01
C GLY A 232 21.63 7.64 -15.51
N GLY A 233 21.46 7.49 -14.19
CA GLY A 233 20.64 6.50 -13.52
C GLY A 233 19.43 7.06 -12.76
N THR A 234 19.15 6.45 -11.61
CA THR A 234 18.02 6.81 -10.75
C THR A 234 18.49 6.97 -9.30
N LEU A 235 18.10 8.04 -8.65
CA LEU A 235 18.30 8.26 -7.22
C LEU A 235 16.94 8.15 -6.50
N PHE A 236 16.85 7.20 -5.58
CA PHE A 236 15.70 7.01 -4.72
C PHE A 236 15.96 7.66 -3.36
N LEU A 237 15.12 8.63 -3.01
CA LEU A 237 15.18 9.41 -1.77
C LEU A 237 14.05 8.94 -0.85
N ASP A 238 14.36 8.04 0.08
CA ASP A 238 13.38 7.57 1.06
C ASP A 238 13.30 8.51 2.25
N GLU A 239 12.10 8.63 2.81
CA GLU A 239 11.74 9.52 3.92
C GLU A 239 12.13 10.99 3.65
N ILE A 240 11.74 11.49 2.46
CA ILE A 240 12.06 12.86 2.01
C ILE A 240 11.50 13.93 2.96
N GLY A 241 10.45 13.65 3.73
CA GLY A 241 9.87 14.55 4.73
C GLY A 241 10.81 14.91 5.89
N ASP A 242 11.83 14.06 6.12
CA ASP A 242 12.82 14.27 7.18
C ASP A 242 14.04 15.11 6.71
N MET A 243 14.06 15.54 5.43
CA MET A 243 15.13 16.32 4.86
C MET A 243 15.25 17.71 5.52
N PRO A 244 16.44 18.12 6.06
CA PRO A 244 16.65 19.44 6.62
C PRO A 244 16.41 20.56 5.59
N ALA A 245 15.95 21.73 6.05
CA ALA A 245 15.58 22.85 5.19
C ALA A 245 16.72 23.34 4.26
N GLU A 246 17.96 23.28 4.74
CA GLU A 246 19.15 23.65 3.94
C GLU A 246 19.33 22.70 2.75
N MET A 247 19.11 21.40 2.97
CA MET A 247 19.21 20.38 1.94
C MET A 247 18.07 20.48 0.92
N GLN A 248 16.88 20.87 1.36
CA GLN A 248 15.75 21.13 0.47
C GLN A 248 16.07 22.20 -0.58
N THR A 249 16.78 23.25 -0.19
CA THR A 249 17.20 24.31 -1.12
C THR A 249 18.22 23.79 -2.16
N ARG A 250 19.15 22.94 -1.74
CA ARG A 250 20.12 22.34 -2.66
C ARG A 250 19.46 21.33 -3.60
N LEU A 251 18.60 20.47 -3.08
CA LEU A 251 17.84 19.53 -3.89
C LEU A 251 17.00 20.23 -4.95
N LEU A 252 16.35 21.34 -4.59
CA LEU A 252 15.58 22.14 -5.54
C LEU A 252 16.43 22.62 -6.72
N ARG A 253 17.68 23.05 -6.48
CA ARG A 253 18.61 23.46 -7.56
C ARG A 253 18.94 22.29 -8.48
N VAL A 254 19.22 21.12 -7.93
CA VAL A 254 19.50 19.93 -8.76
C VAL A 254 18.28 19.57 -9.62
N LEU A 255 17.08 19.62 -9.03
CA LEU A 255 15.83 19.33 -9.78
C LEU A 255 15.50 20.40 -10.84
N ALA A 256 15.95 21.65 -10.65
CA ALA A 256 15.70 22.73 -11.57
C ALA A 256 16.73 22.77 -12.71
N ASP A 257 18.02 22.74 -12.36
CA ASP A 257 19.14 23.06 -13.24
C ASP A 257 19.99 21.83 -13.62
N GLY A 258 19.77 20.67 -13.00
CA GLY A 258 20.61 19.48 -13.15
C GLY A 258 22.04 19.70 -12.63
N ALA A 259 22.27 20.70 -11.76
CA ALA A 259 23.59 21.09 -11.33
C ALA A 259 23.67 21.34 -9.81
N PHE A 260 24.82 21.04 -9.24
CA PHE A 260 25.10 21.29 -7.81
C PHE A 260 26.60 21.52 -7.58
N TYR A 261 26.96 21.85 -6.33
CA TYR A 261 28.34 22.00 -5.89
C TYR A 261 28.63 21.01 -4.75
N ARG A 262 29.83 20.41 -4.77
CA ARG A 262 30.31 19.67 -3.61
C ARG A 262 30.47 20.59 -2.40
N VAL A 263 30.44 20.00 -1.22
CA VAL A 263 30.76 20.76 0.01
C VAL A 263 32.21 21.26 -0.07
N GLY A 264 32.41 22.58 0.10
CA GLY A 264 33.68 23.21 -0.07
C GLY A 264 34.16 23.40 -1.52
N GLY A 265 33.40 22.99 -2.51
CA GLY A 265 33.71 23.12 -3.93
C GLY A 265 33.16 24.42 -4.54
N VAL A 266 33.87 24.96 -5.54
CA VAL A 266 33.48 26.14 -6.32
C VAL A 266 33.06 25.84 -7.76
N ALA A 267 33.35 24.64 -8.24
CA ALA A 267 33.00 24.22 -9.59
C ALA A 267 31.61 23.54 -9.59
N PRO A 268 30.68 23.97 -10.48
CA PRO A 268 29.39 23.30 -10.63
C PRO A 268 29.57 21.93 -11.32
N LEU A 269 28.87 20.93 -10.83
CA LEU A 269 28.75 19.60 -11.43
C LEU A 269 27.37 19.44 -12.04
N ARG A 270 27.31 18.94 -13.26
CA ARG A 270 26.04 18.60 -13.93
C ARG A 270 25.81 17.12 -13.91
N VAL A 271 24.58 16.72 -13.64
CA VAL A 271 24.16 15.31 -13.61
C VAL A 271 22.79 15.16 -14.27
N ASP A 272 22.57 14.01 -14.87
CA ASP A 272 21.28 13.61 -15.41
C ASP A 272 20.71 12.44 -14.58
N VAL A 273 19.97 12.75 -13.53
CA VAL A 273 19.47 11.78 -12.58
C VAL A 273 17.94 11.82 -12.53
N ARG A 274 17.30 10.64 -12.71
CA ARG A 274 15.87 10.49 -12.42
C ARG A 274 15.67 10.41 -10.92
N ILE A 275 14.78 11.25 -10.37
CA ILE A 275 14.45 11.24 -8.95
C ILE A 275 13.15 10.48 -8.70
N ILE A 276 13.20 9.56 -7.72
CA ILE A 276 12.03 8.94 -7.10
C ILE A 276 12.11 9.28 -5.62
N ALA A 277 11.08 9.91 -5.06
CA ALA A 277 11.01 10.26 -3.65
C ALA A 277 9.94 9.44 -2.94
N ALA A 278 10.15 9.08 -1.68
CA ALA A 278 9.15 8.38 -0.86
C ALA A 278 9.03 9.02 0.52
N THR A 279 7.84 8.96 1.08
CA THR A 279 7.57 9.39 2.47
C THR A 279 6.32 8.74 3.03
N HIS A 280 6.28 8.57 4.35
CA HIS A 280 5.08 8.24 5.10
C HIS A 280 4.37 9.51 5.65
N GLN A 281 5.00 10.68 5.57
CA GLN A 281 4.48 11.92 6.11
C GLN A 281 3.61 12.65 5.07
N HIS A 282 2.67 13.47 5.56
CA HIS A 282 1.86 14.36 4.72
C HIS A 282 2.67 15.64 4.43
N LEU A 283 3.30 15.71 3.24
CA LEU A 283 4.15 16.85 2.87
C LEU A 283 3.38 18.17 2.86
N GLU A 284 2.10 18.17 2.49
CA GLU A 284 1.23 19.34 2.54
C GLU A 284 1.14 19.94 3.95
N THR A 285 1.05 19.08 4.95
CA THR A 285 1.04 19.51 6.37
C THR A 285 2.41 20.09 6.76
N LEU A 286 3.50 19.48 6.31
CA LEU A 286 4.85 20.00 6.56
C LEU A 286 5.09 21.34 5.88
N VAL A 287 4.54 21.57 4.69
CA VAL A 287 4.57 22.87 4.00
C VAL A 287 3.81 23.92 4.82
N GLN A 288 2.60 23.62 5.27
CA GLN A 288 1.83 24.54 6.12
C GLN A 288 2.53 24.89 7.44
N GLN A 289 3.31 23.95 7.99
CA GLN A 289 4.13 24.16 9.20
C GLN A 289 5.46 24.89 8.93
N GLY A 290 5.78 25.20 7.68
CA GLY A 290 7.08 25.80 7.29
C GLY A 290 8.28 24.86 7.44
N ARG A 291 8.05 23.56 7.61
CA ARG A 291 9.10 22.52 7.74
C ARG A 291 9.53 21.94 6.40
N PHE A 292 8.71 22.07 5.37
CA PHE A 292 9.01 21.67 4.01
C PHE A 292 8.73 22.85 3.06
N ARG A 293 9.60 23.07 2.08
CA ARG A 293 9.45 24.17 1.12
C ARG A 293 8.38 23.86 0.10
N GLU A 294 7.53 24.81 -0.18
CA GLU A 294 6.44 24.71 -1.15
C GLU A 294 6.96 24.51 -2.59
N ASP A 295 8.02 25.24 -2.97
CA ASP A 295 8.64 25.15 -4.30
C ASP A 295 9.22 23.74 -4.56
N LEU A 296 9.89 23.14 -3.57
CA LEU A 296 10.39 21.77 -3.66
C LEU A 296 9.24 20.75 -3.70
N PHE A 297 8.20 20.95 -2.89
CA PHE A 297 7.01 20.09 -2.91
C PHE A 297 6.41 20.02 -4.31
N HIS A 298 6.18 21.15 -4.97
CA HIS A 298 5.63 21.18 -6.33
C HIS A 298 6.55 20.52 -7.37
N ARG A 299 7.86 20.58 -7.19
CA ARG A 299 8.83 19.95 -8.08
C ARG A 299 8.93 18.43 -7.91
N LEU A 300 8.70 17.93 -6.69
CA LEU A 300 8.67 16.49 -6.38
C LEU A 300 7.31 15.86 -6.70
N ASN A 301 6.23 16.60 -6.47
CA ASN A 301 4.85 16.12 -6.58
C ASN A 301 4.29 16.27 -8.01
N VAL A 302 5.05 15.81 -9.01
CA VAL A 302 4.60 15.80 -10.42
C VAL A 302 3.62 14.65 -10.64
N ILE A 303 4.01 13.45 -10.20
CA ILE A 303 3.12 12.27 -10.19
C ILE A 303 3.23 11.62 -8.82
N ARG A 304 2.07 11.33 -8.23
CA ARG A 304 1.96 10.67 -6.94
C ARG A 304 1.45 9.25 -7.08
N ILE A 305 2.15 8.30 -6.46
CA ILE A 305 1.69 6.93 -6.26
C ILE A 305 1.38 6.76 -4.78
N HIS A 306 0.15 6.38 -4.47
CA HIS A 306 -0.26 6.06 -3.11
C HIS A 306 -0.21 4.55 -2.90
N LEU A 307 0.62 4.09 -1.96
CA LEU A 307 0.70 2.69 -1.55
C LEU A 307 -0.30 2.43 -0.42
N PRO A 308 -1.27 1.53 -0.62
CA PRO A 308 -2.27 1.23 0.39
C PRO A 308 -1.64 0.56 1.62
N ALA A 309 -2.16 0.88 2.80
CA ALA A 309 -1.84 0.15 4.02
C ALA A 309 -2.34 -1.31 3.92
N LEU A 310 -1.73 -2.24 4.67
CA LEU A 310 -2.08 -3.65 4.58
C LEU A 310 -3.55 -3.94 4.99
N ARG A 311 -4.10 -3.14 5.93
CA ARG A 311 -5.52 -3.19 6.32
C ARG A 311 -6.49 -2.80 5.21
N ASP A 312 -6.03 -2.05 4.21
CA ASP A 312 -6.83 -1.60 3.06
C ASP A 312 -6.71 -2.58 1.86
N ARG A 313 -5.91 -3.66 2.02
CA ARG A 313 -5.71 -4.74 1.05
C ARG A 313 -5.64 -6.10 1.74
N ARG A 314 -6.61 -6.38 2.60
CA ARG A 314 -6.67 -7.59 3.44
C ARG A 314 -6.68 -8.89 2.62
N GLU A 315 -7.15 -8.83 1.39
CA GLU A 315 -7.16 -9.94 0.42
C GLU A 315 -5.73 -10.40 0.07
N ASP A 316 -4.75 -9.53 0.14
CA ASP A 316 -3.34 -9.85 -0.16
C ASP A 316 -2.64 -10.57 1.00
N ILE A 317 -3.17 -10.50 2.23
CA ILE A 317 -2.53 -11.08 3.42
C ILE A 317 -2.23 -12.58 3.27
N PRO A 318 -3.17 -13.43 2.80
CA PRO A 318 -2.89 -14.86 2.65
C PRO A 318 -1.80 -15.16 1.61
N LEU A 319 -1.73 -14.38 0.55
CA LEU A 319 -0.75 -14.54 -0.52
C LEU A 319 0.63 -14.10 -0.04
N LEU A 320 0.73 -12.93 0.58
CA LEU A 320 1.95 -12.40 1.18
C LEU A 320 2.49 -13.33 2.25
N MET A 321 1.63 -13.83 3.13
CA MET A 321 2.03 -14.73 4.21
C MET A 321 2.59 -16.05 3.68
N ARG A 322 1.94 -16.65 2.66
CA ARG A 322 2.47 -17.85 1.99
C ARG A 322 3.84 -17.60 1.39
N HIS A 323 4.02 -16.46 0.74
CA HIS A 323 5.32 -16.08 0.17
C HIS A 323 6.41 -15.95 1.24
N PHE A 324 6.15 -15.22 2.33
CA PHE A 324 7.13 -15.03 3.40
C PHE A 324 7.44 -16.30 4.18
N LEU A 325 6.45 -17.18 4.40
CA LEU A 325 6.69 -18.50 5.00
C LEU A 325 7.58 -19.37 4.11
N ALA A 326 7.38 -19.33 2.80
CA ALA A 326 8.24 -20.06 1.86
C ALA A 326 9.68 -19.49 1.84
N GLN A 327 9.83 -18.17 1.84
CA GLN A 327 11.15 -17.52 1.93
C GLN A 327 11.84 -17.83 3.25
N ALA A 328 11.14 -17.71 4.38
CA ALA A 328 11.69 -18.02 5.69
C ALA A 328 12.10 -19.49 5.81
N ALA A 329 11.37 -20.41 5.21
CA ALA A 329 11.72 -21.82 5.15
C ALA A 329 13.03 -22.08 4.40
N ILE A 330 13.27 -21.37 3.29
CA ILE A 330 14.53 -21.45 2.52
C ILE A 330 15.69 -20.86 3.34
N GLU A 331 15.51 -19.66 3.92
CA GLU A 331 16.52 -18.99 4.76
C GLU A 331 16.94 -19.82 5.96
N LEU A 332 15.98 -20.49 6.60
CA LEU A 332 16.19 -21.29 7.80
C LEU A 332 16.47 -22.78 7.51
N SER A 333 16.51 -23.16 6.22
CA SER A 333 16.73 -24.55 5.77
C SER A 333 15.76 -25.55 6.44
N CYS A 334 14.48 -25.19 6.54
CA CYS A 334 13.43 -26.03 7.11
C CYS A 334 12.28 -26.23 6.11
N ASP A 335 11.37 -27.16 6.44
CA ASP A 335 10.17 -27.37 5.62
C ASP A 335 9.21 -26.17 5.67
N PRO A 336 8.64 -25.73 4.53
CA PRO A 336 7.67 -24.65 4.51
C PRO A 336 6.42 -25.02 5.31
N LYS A 337 5.94 -24.06 6.11
CA LYS A 337 4.73 -24.21 6.92
C LYS A 337 3.49 -23.76 6.14
N VAL A 338 2.32 -24.32 6.50
CA VAL A 338 1.04 -24.06 5.83
C VAL A 338 0.06 -23.47 6.83
N LEU A 339 -0.52 -22.33 6.50
CA LEU A 339 -1.55 -21.69 7.32
C LEU A 339 -2.90 -22.43 7.18
N GLN A 340 -3.54 -22.67 8.30
CA GLN A 340 -4.91 -23.15 8.35
C GLN A 340 -5.91 -22.01 8.10
N PRO A 341 -7.12 -22.29 7.56
CA PRO A 341 -8.12 -21.26 7.25
C PRO A 341 -8.46 -20.35 8.44
N THR A 342 -8.55 -20.90 9.63
CA THR A 342 -8.83 -20.15 10.88
C THR A 342 -7.73 -19.14 11.21
N ALA A 343 -6.45 -19.49 11.00
CA ALA A 343 -5.32 -18.59 11.18
C ALA A 343 -5.34 -17.47 10.11
N ILE A 344 -5.69 -17.80 8.85
CA ILE A 344 -5.82 -16.81 7.76
C ILE A 344 -6.89 -15.80 8.10
N GLU A 345 -8.10 -16.22 8.51
CA GLU A 345 -9.18 -15.31 8.87
C GLU A 345 -8.79 -14.37 10.02
N GLN A 346 -8.06 -14.86 11.01
CA GLN A 346 -7.58 -14.04 12.11
C GLN A 346 -6.57 -13.01 11.64
N LEU A 347 -5.59 -13.40 10.83
CA LEU A 347 -4.59 -12.49 10.28
C LEU A 347 -5.22 -11.38 9.41
N GLN A 348 -6.28 -11.70 8.65
CA GLN A 348 -7.01 -10.72 7.83
C GLN A 348 -7.82 -9.70 8.65
N ARG A 349 -8.18 -10.01 9.91
CA ARG A 349 -8.91 -9.09 10.79
C ARG A 349 -8.02 -8.05 11.46
N LEU A 350 -6.72 -8.28 11.52
CA LEU A 350 -5.76 -7.40 12.18
C LEU A 350 -5.49 -6.13 11.37
N ASP A 351 -5.14 -5.05 12.06
CA ASP A 351 -4.90 -3.73 11.43
C ASP A 351 -3.46 -3.53 10.92
N TRP A 352 -2.53 -4.38 11.31
CA TRP A 352 -1.14 -4.39 10.84
C TRP A 352 -0.48 -2.99 10.83
N PRO A 353 -0.25 -2.35 11.98
CA PRO A 353 0.36 -1.01 12.04
C PRO A 353 1.77 -0.95 11.44
N GLY A 354 2.51 -2.06 11.41
CA GLY A 354 3.80 -2.19 10.74
C GLY A 354 3.71 -2.74 9.31
N ASN A 355 2.48 -2.89 8.78
CA ASN A 355 2.19 -3.29 7.41
C ASN A 355 2.90 -4.60 6.99
N VAL A 356 3.44 -4.65 5.77
CA VAL A 356 4.09 -5.85 5.20
C VAL A 356 5.35 -6.23 5.98
N ARG A 357 6.09 -5.25 6.52
CA ARG A 357 7.28 -5.54 7.35
C ARG A 357 6.91 -6.30 8.62
N GLN A 358 5.80 -5.95 9.25
CA GLN A 358 5.30 -6.70 10.41
C GLN A 358 4.83 -8.09 10.01
N LEU A 359 4.14 -8.23 8.89
CA LEU A 359 3.68 -9.51 8.36
C LEU A 359 4.87 -10.45 8.06
N GLU A 360 5.91 -9.95 7.43
CA GLU A 360 7.16 -10.67 7.14
C GLU A 360 7.85 -11.16 8.42
N ASN A 361 7.98 -10.28 9.42
CA ASN A 361 8.55 -10.66 10.73
C ASN A 361 7.69 -11.72 11.43
N THR A 362 6.36 -11.61 11.32
CA THR A 362 5.44 -12.62 11.84
C THR A 362 5.61 -13.96 11.15
N ALA A 363 5.80 -13.98 9.83
CA ALA A 363 6.06 -15.22 9.09
C ALA A 363 7.38 -15.88 9.52
N ARG A 364 8.46 -15.10 9.69
CA ARG A 364 9.74 -15.61 10.22
C ARG A 364 9.58 -16.18 11.63
N TRP A 365 8.88 -15.46 12.49
CA TRP A 365 8.61 -15.93 13.87
C TRP A 365 7.82 -17.25 13.85
N LEU A 366 6.75 -17.34 13.07
CA LEU A 366 5.95 -18.55 12.94
C LEU A 366 6.74 -19.73 12.37
N THR A 367 7.67 -19.48 11.45
CA THR A 367 8.53 -20.52 10.90
C THR A 367 9.41 -21.16 11.97
N VAL A 368 9.86 -20.37 12.95
CA VAL A 368 10.72 -20.86 14.05
C VAL A 368 9.88 -21.46 15.18
N MET A 369 8.82 -20.77 15.61
CA MET A 369 8.14 -21.05 16.87
C MET A 369 6.99 -22.06 16.78
N ALA A 370 6.29 -22.15 15.65
CA ALA A 370 5.20 -23.11 15.52
C ALA A 370 5.73 -24.57 15.51
N ALA A 371 5.16 -25.44 16.30
CA ALA A 371 5.68 -26.80 16.51
C ALA A 371 5.46 -27.74 15.32
N GLY A 372 4.45 -27.51 14.46
CA GLY A 372 4.05 -28.38 13.36
C GLY A 372 4.28 -27.79 11.98
N LYS A 373 3.94 -28.57 10.92
CA LYS A 373 3.86 -28.06 9.53
C LYS A 373 2.64 -27.16 9.29
N GLN A 374 1.59 -27.34 10.10
CA GLN A 374 0.36 -26.57 10.01
C GLN A 374 0.34 -25.51 11.10
N ILE A 375 0.04 -24.28 10.70
CA ILE A 375 -0.07 -23.14 11.61
C ILE A 375 -1.55 -22.92 11.91
N HIS A 376 -1.92 -23.05 13.17
CA HIS A 376 -3.25 -22.79 13.70
C HIS A 376 -3.35 -21.38 14.28
N ALA A 377 -4.56 -20.92 14.57
CA ALA A 377 -4.79 -19.62 15.18
C ALA A 377 -4.10 -19.46 16.56
N GLU A 378 -3.95 -20.59 17.27
CA GLU A 378 -3.29 -20.67 18.58
C GLU A 378 -1.76 -20.48 18.50
N ASP A 379 -1.17 -20.77 17.34
CA ASP A 379 0.28 -20.60 17.10
C ASP A 379 0.67 -19.15 16.78
N LEU A 380 -0.30 -18.26 16.60
CA LEU A 380 -0.01 -16.85 16.33
C LEU A 380 0.65 -16.18 17.54
N PRO A 381 1.57 -15.21 17.31
CA PRO A 381 2.19 -14.45 18.40
C PRO A 381 1.13 -13.91 19.37
N PRO A 382 1.41 -13.91 20.69
CA PRO A 382 0.45 -13.42 21.71
C PRO A 382 -0.06 -12.00 21.41
N GLU A 383 0.78 -11.13 20.86
CA GLU A 383 0.45 -9.76 20.51
C GLU A 383 -0.57 -9.66 19.35
N LEU A 384 -0.70 -10.73 18.56
CA LEU A 384 -1.64 -10.84 17.43
C LEU A 384 -2.85 -11.73 17.77
N ASN A 385 -2.90 -12.32 18.96
CA ASN A 385 -4.00 -13.19 19.37
C ASN A 385 -4.93 -12.48 20.37
N PRO A 386 -6.07 -11.94 19.92
CA PRO A 386 -7.00 -11.23 20.80
C PRO A 386 -7.58 -12.13 21.90
N LEU A 387 -7.61 -13.45 21.70
CA LEU A 387 -8.10 -14.41 22.72
C LEU A 387 -7.12 -14.56 23.90
N LEU A 388 -5.83 -14.32 23.71
CA LEU A 388 -4.82 -14.33 24.79
C LEU A 388 -4.65 -12.93 25.41
N ALA A 389 -5.01 -11.87 24.72
CA ALA A 389 -5.00 -10.51 25.27
C ALA A 389 -6.06 -10.31 26.36
N GLU A 390 -7.11 -11.11 26.38
CA GLU A 390 -8.16 -11.08 27.42
C GLU A 390 -7.71 -11.74 28.73
N THR A 391 -6.59 -12.46 28.79
CA THR A 391 -6.12 -13.18 29.99
C THR A 391 -5.01 -12.46 30.79
N THR A 392 -4.55 -11.29 30.33
CA THR A 392 -3.56 -10.47 31.07
C THR A 392 -4.13 -9.10 31.42
N ASP A 393 -5.40 -9.06 31.87
CA ASP A 393 -6.17 -7.83 32.07
C ASP A 393 -5.76 -7.01 33.30
N ASP A 394 -4.85 -7.47 34.14
CA ASP A 394 -4.43 -6.72 35.32
C ASP A 394 -3.46 -5.54 35.02
N GLU A 395 -2.82 -5.50 33.85
CA GLU A 395 -1.91 -4.42 33.44
C GLU A 395 -2.47 -3.50 32.32
N ALA A 396 -3.62 -3.85 31.72
CA ALA A 396 -4.11 -3.17 30.50
C ALA A 396 -4.95 -1.90 30.75
N TRP A 397 -5.47 -1.69 31.96
CA TRP A 397 -6.36 -0.55 32.23
C TRP A 397 -5.63 0.80 32.27
N GLU A 398 -4.41 0.86 32.79
CA GLU A 398 -3.64 2.11 32.85
C GLU A 398 -3.28 2.66 31.44
N PRO A 399 -2.77 1.83 30.49
CA PRO A 399 -2.58 2.28 29.12
C PRO A 399 -3.86 2.74 28.40
N ALA A 400 -4.98 2.05 28.66
CA ALA A 400 -6.30 2.43 28.11
C ALA A 400 -6.77 3.79 28.66
N LEU A 401 -6.66 3.98 29.97
CA LEU A 401 -6.99 5.24 30.62
C LEU A 401 -6.06 6.37 30.15
N ARG A 402 -4.77 6.10 29.97
CA ARG A 402 -3.79 7.07 29.46
C ARG A 402 -4.11 7.53 28.03
N ARG A 403 -4.50 6.59 27.13
CA ARG A 403 -4.95 6.92 25.77
C ARG A 403 -6.20 7.78 25.79
N TRP A 404 -7.21 7.38 26.56
CA TRP A 404 -8.46 8.11 26.72
C TRP A 404 -8.21 9.53 27.25
N ALA A 405 -7.40 9.70 28.29
CA ALA A 405 -7.08 11.00 28.86
C ALA A 405 -6.35 11.91 27.87
N ARG A 406 -5.36 11.38 27.11
CA ARG A 406 -4.69 12.14 26.04
C ARG A 406 -5.66 12.62 24.97
N GLN A 407 -6.55 11.76 24.51
CA GLN A 407 -7.54 12.11 23.50
C GLN A 407 -8.48 13.23 23.97
N ARG A 408 -8.95 13.19 25.22
CA ARG A 408 -9.82 14.20 25.80
C ARG A 408 -9.12 15.55 26.00
N LEU A 409 -7.88 15.52 26.47
CA LEU A 409 -7.06 16.73 26.62
C LEU A 409 -6.73 17.38 25.27
N THR A 410 -6.49 16.59 24.23
CA THR A 410 -6.27 17.10 22.86
C THR A 410 -7.54 17.77 22.30
N GLN A 411 -8.73 17.33 22.73
CA GLN A 411 -10.00 17.95 22.37
C GLN A 411 -10.35 19.19 23.24
N GLN A 412 -9.40 19.70 24.03
CA GLN A 412 -9.55 20.86 24.91
C GLN A 412 -10.71 20.74 25.93
N GLN A 413 -11.02 19.54 26.37
CA GLN A 413 -12.05 19.30 27.37
C GLN A 413 -11.49 19.68 28.75
N GLU A 414 -12.05 20.68 29.38
CA GLU A 414 -11.75 21.09 30.77
C GLU A 414 -12.47 20.20 31.78
N ALA A 415 -11.99 20.17 33.03
CA ALA A 415 -12.58 19.42 34.15
C ALA A 415 -12.74 17.91 33.90
N LEU A 416 -11.72 17.28 33.37
CA LEU A 416 -11.70 15.85 32.97
C LEU A 416 -12.11 14.92 34.14
N LEU A 417 -11.73 15.26 35.37
CA LEU A 417 -12.03 14.44 36.55
C LEU A 417 -13.54 14.48 36.94
N ASP A 418 -14.26 15.51 36.59
CA ASP A 418 -15.68 15.60 36.89
C ASP A 418 -16.53 14.57 36.15
N THR A 419 -16.03 14.09 35.02
CA THR A 419 -16.65 13.02 34.23
C THR A 419 -15.97 11.64 34.45
N ALA A 420 -14.68 11.61 34.60
CA ALA A 420 -13.90 10.36 34.72
C ALA A 420 -14.13 9.68 36.06
N LEU A 421 -14.06 10.46 37.18
CA LEU A 421 -14.10 9.88 38.52
C LEU A 421 -15.48 9.24 38.85
N PRO A 422 -16.62 9.89 38.56
CA PRO A 422 -17.93 9.26 38.76
C PRO A 422 -18.12 8.01 37.89
N THR A 423 -17.60 8.01 36.65
CA THR A 423 -17.70 6.85 35.77
C THR A 423 -16.87 5.69 36.28
N PHE A 424 -15.65 5.95 36.73
CA PHE A 424 -14.76 4.96 37.33
C PHE A 424 -15.33 4.35 38.60
N GLU A 425 -15.83 5.19 39.52
CA GLU A 425 -16.47 4.75 40.76
C GLU A 425 -17.71 3.91 40.47
N ARG A 426 -18.53 4.30 39.48
CA ARG A 426 -19.74 3.57 39.08
C ARG A 426 -19.38 2.14 38.65
N ILE A 427 -18.43 2.00 37.74
CA ILE A 427 -17.99 0.68 37.20
C ILE A 427 -17.49 -0.21 38.34
N LEU A 428 -16.61 0.29 39.22
CA LEU A 428 -16.09 -0.48 40.35
C LEU A 428 -17.18 -0.92 41.32
N ILE A 429 -18.16 -0.06 41.61
CA ILE A 429 -19.26 -0.38 42.52
C ILE A 429 -20.15 -1.45 41.88
N GLN A 430 -20.51 -1.32 40.60
CA GLN A 430 -21.33 -2.31 39.88
C GLN A 430 -20.70 -3.69 39.90
N VAL A 431 -19.41 -3.79 39.45
CA VAL A 431 -18.68 -5.06 39.43
C VAL A 431 -18.56 -5.67 40.83
N ALA A 432 -18.28 -4.85 41.84
CA ALA A 432 -18.18 -5.35 43.22
C ALA A 432 -19.53 -5.86 43.75
N LEU A 433 -20.65 -5.21 43.43
CA LEU A 433 -21.98 -5.66 43.80
C LEU A 433 -22.40 -6.93 43.06
N GLU A 434 -22.13 -7.02 41.77
CA GLU A 434 -22.34 -8.25 40.97
C GLU A 434 -21.58 -9.43 41.55
N HIS A 435 -20.27 -9.27 41.79
CA HIS A 435 -19.42 -10.32 42.36
C HIS A 435 -19.83 -10.76 43.77
N THR A 436 -20.48 -9.89 44.54
CA THR A 436 -20.94 -10.20 45.90
C THR A 436 -22.44 -10.51 45.98
N ALA A 437 -23.12 -10.71 44.84
CA ALA A 437 -24.56 -10.94 44.74
C ALA A 437 -25.36 -9.91 45.55
N GLY A 438 -25.04 -8.64 45.42
CA GLY A 438 -25.71 -7.51 46.06
C GLY A 438 -25.38 -7.27 47.55
N ARG A 439 -24.48 -8.05 48.15
CA ARG A 439 -24.10 -7.93 49.57
C ARG A 439 -23.22 -6.71 49.81
N ARG A 440 -23.85 -5.57 50.12
CA ARG A 440 -23.18 -4.27 50.26
C ARG A 440 -22.04 -4.22 51.28
N GLN A 441 -22.07 -5.00 52.33
CA GLN A 441 -21.00 -5.04 53.35
C GLN A 441 -19.75 -5.73 52.82
N GLU A 442 -19.89 -6.80 52.06
CA GLU A 442 -18.80 -7.53 51.45
C GLU A 442 -18.24 -6.76 50.24
N ALA A 443 -19.08 -6.13 49.43
CA ALA A 443 -18.66 -5.24 48.35
C ALA A 443 -17.82 -4.06 48.87
N ALA A 444 -18.27 -3.40 49.96
CA ALA A 444 -17.53 -2.31 50.59
C ALA A 444 -16.12 -2.78 51.01
N ARG A 445 -16.05 -3.97 51.68
CA ARG A 445 -14.75 -4.53 52.09
C ARG A 445 -13.83 -4.81 50.92
N ARG A 446 -14.34 -5.35 49.82
CA ARG A 446 -13.52 -5.62 48.60
C ARG A 446 -13.03 -4.35 47.94
N LEU A 447 -13.84 -3.27 47.98
CA LEU A 447 -13.42 -1.96 47.46
C LEU A 447 -12.49 -1.18 48.43
N GLY A 448 -12.18 -1.72 49.60
CA GLY A 448 -11.40 -1.02 50.63
C GLY A 448 -12.16 0.13 51.30
N TRP A 449 -13.51 0.17 51.20
CA TRP A 449 -14.36 1.22 51.73
C TRP A 449 -15.14 0.79 52.95
N GLY A 450 -15.55 1.78 53.77
CA GLY A 450 -16.54 1.56 54.83
C GLY A 450 -17.95 1.40 54.25
N ARG A 451 -18.83 0.62 54.89
CA ARG A 451 -20.23 0.41 54.46
C ARG A 451 -20.97 1.72 54.23
N ASN A 452 -20.79 2.73 55.09
CA ASN A 452 -21.44 4.03 54.97
C ASN A 452 -20.95 4.80 53.72
N THR A 453 -19.67 4.70 53.36
CA THR A 453 -19.09 5.33 52.17
C THR A 453 -19.71 4.73 50.92
N LEU A 454 -19.77 3.39 50.82
CA LEU A 454 -20.38 2.72 49.69
C LEU A 454 -21.86 3.09 49.55
N THR A 455 -22.61 3.09 50.63
CA THR A 455 -24.06 3.47 50.61
C THR A 455 -24.26 4.91 50.13
N ARG A 456 -23.40 5.84 50.57
CA ARG A 456 -23.45 7.23 50.12
C ARG A 456 -23.13 7.32 48.62
N LYS A 457 -22.09 6.63 48.14
CA LYS A 457 -21.67 6.63 46.72
C LYS A 457 -22.73 6.01 45.80
N ILE A 458 -23.40 4.95 46.23
CA ILE A 458 -24.53 4.35 45.47
C ILE A 458 -25.66 5.39 45.27
N LYS A 459 -25.96 6.18 46.30
CA LYS A 459 -26.98 7.26 46.20
C LYS A 459 -26.49 8.39 45.30
N GLU A 460 -25.26 8.88 45.48
CA GLU A 460 -24.66 9.94 44.65
C GLU A 460 -24.65 9.57 43.17
N LEU A 461 -24.34 8.33 42.84
CA LEU A 461 -24.23 7.81 41.48
C LEU A 461 -25.55 7.24 40.90
N ARG A 462 -26.66 7.30 41.68
CA ARG A 462 -28.02 6.81 41.31
C ARG A 462 -28.06 5.34 40.87
N LEU A 463 -27.30 4.46 41.52
CA LEU A 463 -27.24 3.04 41.22
C LEU A 463 -28.32 2.18 41.92
N GLU A 464 -29.35 2.79 42.52
CA GLU A 464 -30.38 2.09 43.29
C GLU A 464 -31.41 1.32 42.45
N ASN A 465 -31.49 1.54 41.13
CA ASN A 465 -32.58 1.01 40.28
C ASN A 465 -32.24 -0.28 39.49
N GLU A 466 -31.04 -0.85 39.65
CA GLU A 466 -30.65 -2.04 38.86
C GLU A 466 -30.57 -3.35 39.66
N ALA A 467 -30.96 -3.38 40.93
CA ALA A 467 -30.71 -4.52 41.82
C ALA A 467 -31.98 -5.11 42.50
N GLU A 468 -33.13 -5.18 41.82
CA GLU A 468 -34.22 -6.06 42.26
C GLU A 468 -34.58 -7.05 41.16
N PRO A 469 -34.29 -8.40 41.33
CA PRO A 469 -34.99 -9.41 40.56
C PRO A 469 -36.43 -9.49 41.04
N GLU A 470 -37.40 -9.36 40.13
CA GLU A 470 -38.83 -9.61 40.36
C GLU A 470 -39.03 -10.96 41.05
N SER A 471 -39.35 -10.90 42.36
CA SER A 471 -39.86 -12.05 43.09
C SER A 471 -41.34 -12.26 42.68
N THR A 472 -41.56 -13.10 41.69
CA THR A 472 -42.87 -13.63 41.34
C THR A 472 -43.37 -14.50 42.49
N THR A 473 -44.18 -13.95 43.38
CA THR A 473 -45.02 -14.70 44.29
C THR A 473 -46.12 -15.44 43.52
N HIS A 474 -45.96 -16.76 43.36
CA HIS A 474 -47.15 -17.60 43.16
C HIS A 474 -47.73 -17.96 44.52
N LYS A 475 -48.93 -17.41 44.79
CA LYS A 475 -49.90 -17.94 45.73
C LYS A 475 -50.95 -18.74 44.94
N GLU A 476 -51.25 -19.93 45.46
CA GLU A 476 -52.30 -20.91 45.20
C GLU A 476 -52.13 -21.82 44.04
#